data_d0c9f6fbf58bb6f658e49fdd39c7bd70
#
_entry.id   d0c9f6fbf58bb6f658e49fdd39c7bd70
#
_cell.length_a   1.000
_cell.length_b   1.000
_cell.length_c   1.000
_cell.angle_alpha   90.00
_cell.angle_beta   90.00
_cell.angle_gamma   90.00
#
_symmetry.space_group_name_H-M   'P 1'
#
loop_
_entity.id
_entity.type
_entity.pdbx_description
1 polymer ?
#
loop_
_entity_poly.entity_id
_entity_poly.type
_entity_poly.pdbx_seq_one_letter_code
_entity_poly.pdbx_strand_id
1 'polypeptide(L)'
;LFPHLSLRFKNKSLHENVALLKKIALPFSVVVTIITAFVYIFAPQITDILCGEGYTDSIPLVRIMTLVILFGEINYLVGIVGLINMNGQRYFFRSVMIVGVFSVLFMLSLLPLYGVKIAAWAMSLAEILLFLLCILSLYRINKRV
;
A
#
# COMPACT_ATOMS: atom_id res chain seq x y z
N LEU A 1 -12.06 4.80 12.52
CA LEU A 1 -11.79 3.35 12.44
C LEU A 1 -10.62 2.93 13.36
N PHE A 2 -9.46 3.61 13.29
CA PHE A 2 -8.26 3.25 14.04
C PHE A 2 -8.44 3.15 15.57
N PRO A 3 -9.06 4.12 16.30
CA PRO A 3 -9.17 4.04 17.76
C PRO A 3 -10.01 2.85 18.24
N HIS A 4 -11.09 2.52 17.54
CA HIS A 4 -11.94 1.38 17.90
C HIS A 4 -11.29 0.02 17.61
N LEU A 5 -10.48 -0.06 16.56
CA LEU A 5 -9.73 -1.28 16.22
C LEU A 5 -8.58 -1.51 17.19
N SER A 6 -7.82 -0.48 17.55
CA SER A 6 -6.70 -0.59 18.48
C SER A 6 -7.11 -1.12 19.85
N LEU A 7 -8.30 -0.72 20.36
CA LEU A 7 -8.86 -1.24 21.60
C LEU A 7 -9.21 -2.73 21.51
N ARG A 8 -9.67 -3.20 20.36
CA ARG A 8 -9.98 -4.61 20.12
C ARG A 8 -8.74 -5.50 20.04
N PHE A 9 -7.62 -4.96 19.56
CA PHE A 9 -6.34 -5.67 19.49
C PHE A 9 -5.66 -5.80 20.87
N LYS A 10 -5.87 -4.83 21.76
CA LYS A 10 -5.16 -4.74 23.05
C LYS A 10 -5.45 -5.88 24.05
N ASN A 11 -6.62 -6.51 23.95
CA ASN A 11 -7.10 -7.52 24.90
C ASN A 11 -7.15 -8.95 24.33
N LYS A 12 -6.51 -9.22 23.20
CA LYS A 12 -6.56 -10.52 22.51
C LYS A 12 -5.18 -11.12 22.34
N SER A 13 -5.15 -12.47 22.27
CA SER A 13 -3.95 -13.21 21.91
C SER A 13 -3.48 -12.84 20.49
N LEU A 14 -2.22 -13.08 20.18
CA LEU A 14 -1.62 -12.74 18.89
C LEU A 14 -2.34 -13.47 17.74
N HIS A 15 -2.73 -14.73 17.98
CA HIS A 15 -3.46 -15.56 17.01
C HIS A 15 -4.87 -15.00 16.72
N GLU A 16 -5.57 -14.55 17.75
CA GLU A 16 -6.90 -13.91 17.61
C GLU A 16 -6.79 -12.57 16.87
N ASN A 17 -5.71 -11.82 17.10
CA ASN A 17 -5.46 -10.57 16.40
C ASN A 17 -5.20 -10.78 14.91
N VAL A 18 -4.44 -11.80 14.52
CA VAL A 18 -4.24 -12.17 13.11
C VAL A 18 -5.55 -12.61 12.46
N ALA A 19 -6.38 -13.39 13.16
CA ALA A 19 -7.69 -13.79 12.66
C ALA A 19 -8.65 -12.60 12.48
N LEU A 20 -8.64 -11.66 13.43
CA LEU A 20 -9.41 -10.43 13.35
C LEU A 20 -8.94 -9.55 12.18
N LEU A 21 -7.62 -9.40 11.99
CA LEU A 21 -7.05 -8.66 10.87
C LEU A 21 -7.50 -9.27 9.52
N LYS A 22 -7.42 -10.60 9.37
CA LYS A 22 -7.89 -11.28 8.15
C LYS A 22 -9.37 -11.06 7.89
N LYS A 23 -10.20 -11.10 8.94
CA LYS A 23 -11.64 -10.86 8.83
C LYS A 23 -11.99 -9.45 8.37
N ILE A 24 -11.20 -8.46 8.75
CA ILE A 24 -11.38 -7.06 8.34
C ILE A 24 -10.72 -6.80 6.97
N ALA A 25 -9.58 -7.44 6.71
CA ALA A 25 -8.80 -7.24 5.49
C ALA A 25 -9.59 -7.65 4.23
N LEU A 26 -10.33 -8.75 4.28
CA LEU A 26 -11.05 -9.27 3.11
C LEU A 26 -12.10 -8.28 2.57
N PRO A 27 -13.09 -7.83 3.37
CA PRO A 27 -14.08 -6.87 2.87
C PRO A 27 -13.45 -5.51 2.52
N PHE A 28 -12.45 -5.07 3.28
CA PHE A 28 -11.72 -3.84 3.00
C PHE A 28 -11.00 -3.91 1.65
N SER A 29 -10.26 -5.00 1.38
CA SER A 29 -9.56 -5.20 0.11
C SER A 29 -10.51 -5.27 -1.08
N VAL A 30 -11.71 -5.85 -0.92
CA VAL A 30 -12.74 -5.87 -1.97
C VAL A 30 -13.19 -4.45 -2.31
N VAL A 31 -13.51 -3.64 -1.31
CA VAL A 31 -13.93 -2.24 -1.51
C VAL A 31 -12.81 -1.43 -2.19
N VAL A 32 -11.58 -1.54 -1.70
CA VAL A 32 -10.42 -0.84 -2.29
C VAL A 32 -10.19 -1.28 -3.73
N THR A 33 -10.31 -2.57 -4.03
CA THR A 33 -10.17 -3.09 -5.39
C THR A 33 -11.24 -2.52 -6.32
N ILE A 34 -12.49 -2.41 -5.88
CA ILE A 34 -13.58 -1.82 -6.67
C ILE A 34 -13.28 -0.34 -6.96
N ILE A 35 -12.86 0.43 -5.94
CA ILE A 35 -12.50 1.84 -6.11
C ILE A 35 -11.33 1.98 -7.08
N THR A 36 -10.29 1.16 -6.91
CA THR A 36 -9.11 1.17 -7.79
C THR A 36 -9.46 0.82 -9.22
N ALA A 37 -10.31 -0.20 -9.43
CA ALA A 37 -10.81 -0.56 -10.76
C ALA A 37 -11.61 0.57 -11.40
N PHE A 38 -12.45 1.25 -10.61
CA PHE A 38 -13.19 2.43 -11.05
C PHE A 38 -12.23 3.53 -11.54
N VAL A 39 -11.24 3.91 -10.72
CA VAL A 39 -10.24 4.93 -11.09
C VAL A 39 -9.46 4.52 -12.34
N TYR A 40 -9.10 3.23 -12.48
CA TYR A 40 -8.38 2.72 -13.65
C TYR A 40 -9.21 2.83 -14.94
N ILE A 41 -10.48 2.44 -14.87
CA ILE A 41 -11.40 2.47 -16.04
C ILE A 41 -11.70 3.91 -16.43
N PHE A 42 -12.01 4.76 -15.46
CA PHE A 42 -12.37 6.16 -15.67
C PHE A 42 -11.16 7.11 -15.68
N ALA A 43 -9.94 6.59 -15.76
CA ALA A 43 -8.73 7.42 -15.81
C ALA A 43 -8.75 8.50 -16.89
N PRO A 44 -9.24 8.26 -18.14
CA PRO A 44 -9.35 9.31 -19.14
C PRO A 44 -10.26 10.46 -18.68
N GLN A 45 -11.47 10.14 -18.23
CA GLN A 45 -12.46 11.13 -17.79
C GLN A 45 -11.97 11.92 -16.57
N ILE A 46 -11.34 11.22 -15.63
CA ILE A 46 -10.74 11.85 -14.45
C ILE A 46 -9.63 12.82 -14.86
N THR A 47 -8.78 12.42 -15.82
CA THR A 47 -7.70 13.29 -16.33
C THR A 47 -8.27 14.51 -17.03
N ASP A 48 -9.27 14.35 -17.88
CA ASP A 48 -9.91 15.45 -18.61
C ASP A 48 -10.58 16.46 -17.66
N ILE A 49 -11.24 15.98 -16.61
CA ILE A 49 -11.90 16.84 -15.60
C ILE A 49 -10.88 17.61 -14.75
N LEU A 50 -9.79 16.95 -14.33
CA LEU A 50 -8.81 17.54 -13.41
C LEU A 50 -7.75 18.40 -14.12
N CYS A 51 -7.32 17.99 -15.31
CA CYS A 51 -6.21 18.62 -16.02
C CYS A 51 -6.67 19.41 -17.25
N GLY A 52 -7.86 19.11 -17.78
CA GLY A 52 -8.38 19.72 -19.02
C GLY A 52 -7.92 18.97 -20.27
N GLU A 53 -8.42 19.45 -21.42
CA GLU A 53 -8.09 18.87 -22.73
C GLU A 53 -6.59 19.04 -23.04
N GLY A 54 -5.96 17.97 -23.56
CA GLY A 54 -4.54 17.97 -23.95
C GLY A 54 -3.61 17.19 -23.04
N TYR A 55 -4.08 16.71 -21.88
CA TYR A 55 -3.27 15.92 -20.93
C TYR A 55 -3.41 14.40 -21.11
N THR A 56 -3.68 13.95 -22.32
CA THR A 56 -3.84 12.51 -22.65
C THR A 56 -2.62 11.66 -22.28
N ASP A 57 -1.41 12.24 -22.34
CA ASP A 57 -0.16 11.57 -21.91
C ASP A 57 -0.08 11.27 -20.41
N SER A 58 -0.94 11.90 -19.59
CA SER A 58 -1.05 11.64 -18.16
C SER A 58 -1.92 10.42 -17.83
N ILE A 59 -2.79 9.98 -18.76
CA ILE A 59 -3.68 8.84 -18.54
C ILE A 59 -2.91 7.56 -18.15
N PRO A 60 -1.81 7.18 -18.83
CA PRO A 60 -1.01 6.03 -18.43
C PRO A 60 -0.41 6.17 -17.01
N LEU A 61 -0.04 7.40 -16.62
CA LEU A 61 0.49 7.67 -15.27
C LEU A 61 -0.60 7.43 -14.22
N VAL A 62 -1.79 7.97 -14.42
CA VAL A 62 -2.94 7.75 -13.54
C VAL A 62 -3.23 6.24 -13.39
N ARG A 63 -3.21 5.50 -14.49
CA ARG A 63 -3.40 4.04 -14.47
C ARG A 63 -2.32 3.29 -13.69
N ILE A 64 -1.05 3.65 -13.84
CA ILE A 64 0.05 3.06 -13.06
C ILE A 64 -0.14 3.38 -11.57
N MET A 65 -0.51 4.62 -11.25
CA MET A 65 -0.71 5.05 -9.86
C MET A 65 -1.91 4.41 -9.17
N THR A 66 -2.83 3.75 -9.90
CA THR A 66 -3.88 2.95 -9.25
C THR A 66 -3.32 1.81 -8.40
N LEU A 67 -2.13 1.29 -8.75
CA LEU A 67 -1.44 0.30 -7.93
C LEU A 67 -0.99 0.88 -6.59
N VAL A 68 -0.61 2.17 -6.56
CA VAL A 68 -0.27 2.87 -5.30
C VAL A 68 -1.51 2.96 -4.40
N ILE A 69 -2.68 3.26 -4.97
CA ILE A 69 -3.94 3.30 -4.22
C ILE A 69 -4.24 1.91 -3.64
N LEU A 70 -4.19 0.87 -4.49
CA LEU A 70 -4.51 -0.50 -4.07
C LEU A 70 -3.58 -0.99 -2.96
N PHE A 71 -2.28 -0.96 -3.20
CA PHE A 71 -1.31 -1.49 -2.25
C PHE A 71 -1.09 -0.56 -1.06
N GLY A 72 -1.19 0.76 -1.22
CA GLY A 72 -1.06 1.73 -0.15
C GLY A 72 -2.15 1.54 0.92
N GLU A 73 -3.40 1.38 0.51
CA GLU A 73 -4.51 1.15 1.44
C GLU A 73 -4.42 -0.23 2.13
N ILE A 74 -3.99 -1.26 1.40
CA ILE A 74 -3.73 -2.58 1.99
C ILE A 74 -2.54 -2.51 2.96
N ASN A 75 -1.48 -1.77 2.63
CA ASN A 75 -0.33 -1.54 3.50
C ASN A 75 -0.70 -0.79 4.77
N TYR A 76 -1.60 0.20 4.69
CA TYR A 76 -2.15 0.86 5.85
C TYR A 76 -2.82 -0.15 6.79
N LEU A 77 -3.66 -1.03 6.26
CA LEU A 77 -4.33 -2.04 7.06
C LEU A 77 -3.38 -3.06 7.68
N VAL A 78 -2.48 -3.63 6.88
CA VAL A 78 -1.54 -4.68 7.33
C VAL A 78 -0.44 -4.11 8.21
N GLY A 79 0.13 -2.97 7.83
CA GLY A 79 1.24 -2.33 8.53
C GLY A 79 0.79 -1.59 9.78
N ILE A 80 -0.09 -0.60 9.63
CA ILE A 80 -0.48 0.28 10.74
C ILE A 80 -1.50 -0.41 11.62
N VAL A 81 -2.59 -0.94 11.06
CA VAL A 81 -3.63 -1.58 11.87
C VAL A 81 -3.19 -2.96 12.37
N GLY A 82 -2.45 -3.72 11.55
CA GLY A 82 -1.95 -5.04 11.90
C GLY A 82 -0.67 -4.99 12.75
N LEU A 83 0.48 -4.77 12.10
CA LEU A 83 1.80 -4.91 12.73
C LEU A 83 2.00 -3.99 13.94
N ILE A 84 1.58 -2.72 13.89
CA ILE A 84 1.79 -1.78 15.00
C ILE A 84 0.99 -2.24 16.23
N ASN A 85 -0.28 -2.64 16.06
CA ASN A 85 -1.10 -3.11 17.18
C ASN A 85 -0.67 -4.48 17.73
N MET A 86 0.13 -5.25 16.98
CA MET A 86 0.71 -6.54 17.43
C MET A 86 2.15 -6.39 17.94
N ASN A 87 2.55 -5.20 18.41
CA ASN A 87 3.92 -4.89 18.85
C ASN A 87 5.00 -5.10 17.78
N GLY A 88 4.61 -5.11 16.49
CA GLY A 88 5.49 -5.25 15.35
C GLY A 88 6.06 -3.94 14.80
N GLN A 89 6.02 -2.85 15.56
CA GLN A 89 6.44 -1.49 15.14
C GLN A 89 7.85 -1.47 14.56
N ARG A 90 8.80 -2.18 15.16
CA ARG A 90 10.19 -2.24 14.69
C ARG A 90 10.30 -2.89 13.31
N TYR A 91 9.51 -3.93 13.06
CA TYR A 91 9.46 -4.62 11.75
C TYR A 91 8.85 -3.72 10.69
N PHE A 92 7.74 -3.05 11.00
CA PHE A 92 7.10 -2.11 10.10
C PHE A 92 8.04 -0.95 9.74
N PHE A 93 8.62 -0.28 10.74
CA PHE A 93 9.54 0.83 10.52
C PHE A 93 10.75 0.41 9.67
N ARG A 94 11.33 -0.75 9.96
CA ARG A 94 12.46 -1.29 9.17
C ARG A 94 12.06 -1.55 7.72
N SER A 95 10.87 -2.09 7.48
CA SER A 95 10.36 -2.31 6.13
C SER A 95 10.19 -0.99 5.37
N VAL A 96 9.59 0.02 6.01
CA VAL A 96 9.42 1.36 5.41
C VAL A 96 10.78 1.99 5.07
N MET A 97 11.78 1.90 5.96
CA MET A 97 13.11 2.44 5.70
C MET A 97 13.81 1.75 4.52
N ILE A 98 13.75 0.41 4.46
CA ILE A 98 14.34 -0.36 3.35
C ILE A 98 13.69 0.03 2.02
N VAL A 99 12.35 0.07 1.99
CA VAL A 99 11.60 0.41 0.78
C VAL A 99 11.84 1.87 0.37
N GLY A 100 11.87 2.78 1.34
CA GLY A 100 12.15 4.20 1.08
C GLY A 100 13.52 4.41 0.43
N VAL A 101 14.57 3.83 1.00
CA VAL A 101 15.93 3.90 0.42
C VAL A 101 15.96 3.28 -0.99
N PHE A 102 15.37 2.08 -1.14
CA PHE A 102 15.30 1.43 -2.44
C PHE A 102 14.56 2.28 -3.48
N SER A 103 13.41 2.84 -3.13
CA SER A 103 12.60 3.66 -4.03
C SER A 103 13.34 4.93 -4.49
N VAL A 104 14.03 5.61 -3.56
CA VAL A 104 14.82 6.80 -3.88
C VAL A 104 15.98 6.45 -4.83
N LEU A 105 16.74 5.40 -4.52
CA LEU A 105 17.85 4.96 -5.38
C LEU A 105 17.37 4.53 -6.75
N PHE A 106 16.29 3.77 -6.83
CA PHE A 106 15.66 3.33 -8.07
C PHE A 106 15.22 4.54 -8.91
N MET A 107 14.53 5.51 -8.29
CA MET A 107 14.06 6.70 -8.96
C MET A 107 15.24 7.55 -9.49
N LEU A 108 16.24 7.83 -8.65
CA LEU A 108 17.41 8.65 -9.06
C LEU A 108 18.20 8.00 -10.20
N SER A 109 18.30 6.67 -10.22
CA SER A 109 19.05 5.95 -11.25
C SER A 109 18.34 5.93 -12.60
N LEU A 110 17.00 5.87 -12.63
CA LEU A 110 16.23 5.62 -13.85
C LEU A 110 15.46 6.84 -14.36
N LEU A 111 15.22 7.84 -13.50
CA LEU A 111 14.50 9.06 -13.90
C LEU A 111 15.17 9.79 -15.09
N PRO A 112 16.51 9.94 -15.14
CA PRO A 112 17.18 10.60 -16.27
C PRO A 112 17.03 9.87 -17.61
N LEU A 113 16.83 8.54 -17.56
CA LEU A 113 16.75 7.68 -18.74
C LEU A 113 15.34 7.54 -19.30
N TYR A 114 14.35 7.47 -18.42
CA TYR A 114 12.97 7.08 -18.78
C TYR A 114 11.91 8.15 -18.45
N GLY A 115 12.32 9.28 -17.85
CA GLY A 115 11.43 10.40 -17.56
C GLY A 115 10.38 10.09 -16.46
N VAL A 116 9.33 10.91 -16.42
CA VAL A 116 8.32 10.92 -15.33
C VAL A 116 7.60 9.58 -15.14
N LYS A 117 7.48 8.77 -16.16
CA LYS A 117 6.83 7.43 -16.06
C LYS A 117 7.52 6.54 -15.03
N ILE A 118 8.85 6.68 -14.88
CA ILE A 118 9.60 5.88 -13.91
C ILE A 118 9.25 6.26 -12.47
N ALA A 119 8.90 7.51 -12.20
CA ALA A 119 8.47 7.92 -10.86
C ALA A 119 7.17 7.22 -10.44
N ALA A 120 6.19 7.10 -11.34
CA ALA A 120 4.95 6.37 -11.10
C ALA A 120 5.22 4.87 -10.85
N TRP A 121 6.11 4.26 -11.64
CA TRP A 121 6.52 2.87 -11.42
C TRP A 121 7.30 2.68 -10.13
N ALA A 122 8.20 3.60 -9.79
CA ALA A 122 8.95 3.54 -8.54
C ALA A 122 8.04 3.55 -7.31
N MET A 123 7.02 4.42 -7.31
CA MET A 123 6.03 4.48 -6.24
C MET A 123 5.21 3.18 -6.17
N SER A 124 4.72 2.68 -7.30
CA SER A 124 3.94 1.45 -7.36
C SER A 124 4.75 0.23 -6.89
N LEU A 125 5.99 0.10 -7.33
CA LEU A 125 6.90 -0.96 -6.88
C LEU A 125 7.24 -0.85 -5.40
N ALA A 126 7.40 0.37 -4.87
CA ALA A 126 7.63 0.61 -3.45
C ALA A 126 6.46 0.09 -2.60
N GLU A 127 5.22 0.37 -2.99
CA GLU A 127 4.04 -0.12 -2.26
C GLU A 127 3.92 -1.65 -2.32
N ILE A 128 4.18 -2.25 -3.48
CA ILE A 128 4.19 -3.72 -3.63
C ILE A 128 5.28 -4.34 -2.74
N LEU A 129 6.49 -3.77 -2.74
CA LEU A 129 7.60 -4.27 -1.93
C LEU A 129 7.31 -4.12 -0.43
N LEU A 130 6.72 -2.99 -0.02
CA LEU A 130 6.29 -2.75 1.36
C LEU A 130 5.26 -3.79 1.79
N PHE A 131 4.26 -4.07 0.94
CA PHE A 131 3.26 -5.11 1.20
C PHE A 131 3.91 -6.47 1.46
N LEU A 132 4.83 -6.91 0.58
CA LEU A 132 5.53 -8.18 0.74
C LEU A 132 6.33 -8.24 2.05
N LEU A 133 7.04 -7.17 2.41
CA LEU A 133 7.80 -7.10 3.66
C LEU A 133 6.90 -7.09 4.89
N CYS A 134 5.74 -6.43 4.84
CA CYS A 134 4.75 -6.44 5.91
C CYS A 134 4.15 -7.82 6.11
N ILE A 135 3.78 -8.53 5.05
CA ILE A 135 3.28 -9.91 5.13
C ILE A 135 4.33 -10.86 5.70
N LEU A 136 5.59 -10.76 5.24
CA LEU A 136 6.69 -11.56 5.78
C LEU A 136 6.92 -11.28 7.26
N SER A 137 6.80 -10.02 7.67
CA SER A 137 6.94 -9.61 9.08
C SER A 137 5.82 -10.18 9.95
N LEU A 138 4.57 -10.12 9.48
CA LEU A 138 3.43 -10.75 10.15
C LEU A 138 3.63 -12.26 10.28
N TYR A 139 4.07 -12.94 9.22
CA TYR A 139 4.33 -14.37 9.27
C TYR A 139 5.41 -14.73 10.29
N ARG A 140 6.49 -13.94 10.36
CA ARG A 140 7.57 -14.14 11.34
C ARG A 140 7.12 -13.93 12.78
N ILE A 141 6.28 -12.94 13.03
CA ILE A 141 5.73 -12.69 14.37
C ILE A 141 4.80 -13.83 14.78
N ASN A 142 3.93 -14.28 13.87
CA ASN A 142 3.00 -15.37 14.14
C ASN A 142 3.69 -16.73 14.39
N LYS A 143 4.88 -16.96 13.82
CA LYS A 143 5.63 -18.21 14.00
C LYS A 143 6.45 -18.24 15.32
N ARG A 144 6.65 -17.08 15.96
CA ARG A 144 7.45 -16.98 17.21
C ARG A 144 6.63 -17.19 18.48
N VAL A 145 5.33 -17.33 18.37
CA VAL A 145 4.36 -17.61 19.42
C VAL A 145 3.81 -19.01 19.24
#